data_00a27ec6e30567e9aa3769a4bd3806f5
#
_entry.id   00a27ec6e30567e9aa3769a4bd3806f5
#
_cell.length_a   1.000
_cell.length_b   1.000
_cell.length_c   1.000
_cell.angle_alpha   90.00
_cell.angle_beta   90.00
_cell.angle_gamma   90.00
#
_symmetry.space_group_name_H-M   'P 1'
#
loop_
_entity.id
_entity.type
_entity.pdbx_description
1 polymer ?
#
loop_
_entity_poly.entity_id
_entity_poly.type
_entity_poly.pdbx_seq_one_letter_code
_entity_poly.pdbx_strand_id
1 'polypeptide(L)'
;MAPLDTDALKSFQFLVFTKLEGAVTSGMIHLGDRLGLYRALADGAGPLTSAELAAATELDERWVREWAYNQAAAKIVTAITDGDTERFTVTPEAAAVLASPDHEAFGMGMFHRLPQTMRALEDMPESFRTGVGADYDSHGPQGAVGIERSFEPWNRAHLLPDVVPALDGMEERLRAGARVADVGCGAGGAVLLLAGAFPSSTFAGYDISQHALARANERLAAAGLTNASFSDPRVEGLPSDHSLDLVTTFDCIHDMTDPQSVMHAIRGALRDDGTWLLVDIKALDTFEQNAAKNPMASLMYGISVLSCMSSALSAPGGAGLGTLGLPPAKAEAMAREAGFTRFRKLPVDHAVNSFYEVRP
;
A
#
# COMPACT_ATOMS: atom_id res chain seq x y z
N MET A 1 6.81 23.84 38.53
CA MET A 1 5.86 23.43 37.46
C MET A 1 4.61 24.29 37.60
N ALA A 2 4.04 24.76 36.50
CA ALA A 2 2.73 25.42 36.54
C ALA A 2 1.67 24.45 37.09
N PRO A 3 0.62 24.93 37.82
CA PRO A 3 -0.45 24.07 38.28
C PRO A 3 -1.16 23.41 37.07
N LEU A 4 -1.54 22.15 37.22
CA LEU A 4 -2.27 21.42 36.18
C LEU A 4 -3.69 22.00 36.05
N ASP A 5 -4.09 22.29 34.82
CA ASP A 5 -5.48 22.54 34.46
C ASP A 5 -6.23 21.23 34.44
N THR A 6 -7.22 21.04 35.29
CA THR A 6 -7.97 19.78 35.46
C THR A 6 -8.79 19.43 34.21
N ASP A 7 -9.33 20.40 33.48
CA ASP A 7 -10.17 20.14 32.30
C ASP A 7 -9.30 19.84 31.09
N ALA A 8 -8.16 20.52 30.94
CA ALA A 8 -7.15 20.16 29.94
C ALA A 8 -6.60 18.76 30.19
N LEU A 9 -6.36 18.37 31.46
CA LEU A 9 -5.91 17.00 31.79
C LEU A 9 -6.92 15.93 31.38
N LYS A 10 -8.20 16.11 31.69
CA LYS A 10 -9.27 15.18 31.29
C LYS A 10 -9.37 15.06 29.78
N SER A 11 -9.32 16.20 29.07
CA SER A 11 -9.36 16.23 27.60
C SER A 11 -8.20 15.50 27.00
N PHE A 12 -6.99 15.65 27.55
CA PHE A 12 -5.80 14.94 27.08
C PHE A 12 -5.87 13.44 27.39
N GLN A 13 -6.34 13.04 28.57
CA GLN A 13 -6.59 11.62 28.89
C GLN A 13 -7.55 11.00 27.87
N PHE A 14 -8.68 11.65 27.58
CA PHE A 14 -9.64 11.18 26.58
C PHE A 14 -8.99 11.04 25.20
N LEU A 15 -8.21 12.06 24.75
CA LEU A 15 -7.48 12.00 23.49
C LEU A 15 -6.55 10.76 23.41
N VAL A 16 -5.81 10.45 24.46
CA VAL A 16 -4.93 9.26 24.48
C VAL A 16 -5.75 7.97 24.37
N PHE A 17 -6.88 7.85 25.08
CA PHE A 17 -7.74 6.67 25.00
C PHE A 17 -8.41 6.50 23.64
N THR A 18 -8.71 7.58 22.90
CA THR A 18 -9.21 7.44 21.51
C THR A 18 -8.16 6.81 20.57
N LYS A 19 -6.86 6.94 20.89
CA LYS A 19 -5.82 6.24 20.10
C LYS A 19 -5.80 4.74 20.38
N LEU A 20 -6.00 4.35 21.64
CA LEU A 20 -6.13 2.94 22.01
C LEU A 20 -7.42 2.32 21.44
N GLU A 21 -8.53 3.04 21.48
CA GLU A 21 -9.80 2.65 20.84
C GLU A 21 -9.58 2.35 19.34
N GLY A 22 -8.96 3.30 18.60
CA GLY A 22 -8.66 3.11 17.19
C GLY A 22 -7.79 1.88 16.91
N ALA A 23 -6.78 1.60 17.75
CA ALA A 23 -5.92 0.42 17.60
C ALA A 23 -6.70 -0.89 17.79
N VAL A 24 -7.55 -0.97 18.82
CA VAL A 24 -8.38 -2.15 19.09
C VAL A 24 -9.44 -2.34 17.99
N THR A 25 -10.10 -1.27 17.59
CA THR A 25 -11.11 -1.31 16.51
C THR A 25 -10.49 -1.72 15.17
N SER A 26 -9.28 -1.28 14.86
CA SER A 26 -8.54 -1.74 13.67
C SER A 26 -8.28 -3.26 13.71
N GLY A 27 -8.00 -3.82 14.89
CA GLY A 27 -7.92 -5.27 15.07
C GLY A 27 -9.26 -5.97 14.81
N MET A 28 -10.37 -5.37 15.22
CA MET A 28 -11.71 -5.91 14.94
C MET A 28 -12.07 -5.81 13.45
N ILE A 29 -11.63 -4.74 12.76
CA ILE A 29 -11.77 -4.63 11.29
C ILE A 29 -11.00 -5.77 10.60
N HIS A 30 -9.76 -6.04 11.01
CA HIS A 30 -8.99 -7.19 10.51
C HIS A 30 -9.74 -8.52 10.70
N LEU A 31 -10.32 -8.75 11.89
CA LEU A 31 -11.09 -9.97 12.16
C LEU A 31 -12.35 -10.06 11.27
N GLY A 32 -13.07 -8.95 11.07
CA GLY A 32 -14.25 -8.89 10.22
C GLY A 32 -13.94 -9.25 8.76
N ASP A 33 -12.84 -8.76 8.21
CA ASP A 33 -12.35 -9.13 6.88
C ASP A 33 -11.95 -10.61 6.80
N ARG A 34 -11.13 -11.06 7.74
CA ARG A 34 -10.59 -12.42 7.77
C ARG A 34 -11.66 -13.49 7.93
N LEU A 35 -12.71 -13.19 8.69
CA LEU A 35 -13.82 -14.10 9.00
C LEU A 35 -15.00 -13.95 8.01
N GLY A 36 -14.90 -13.03 7.04
CA GLY A 36 -15.95 -12.81 6.03
C GLY A 36 -17.21 -12.12 6.56
N LEU A 37 -17.16 -11.52 7.75
CA LEU A 37 -18.33 -10.92 8.40
C LEU A 37 -18.89 -9.73 7.61
N TYR A 38 -18.03 -8.87 7.06
CA TYR A 38 -18.49 -7.76 6.21
C TYR A 38 -19.13 -8.24 4.91
N ARG A 39 -18.58 -9.29 4.31
CA ARG A 39 -19.17 -9.88 3.09
C ARG A 39 -20.55 -10.46 3.39
N ALA A 40 -20.69 -11.21 4.47
CA ALA A 40 -21.97 -11.76 4.87
C ALA A 40 -23.03 -10.67 5.15
N LEU A 41 -22.63 -9.53 5.73
CA LEU A 41 -23.50 -8.37 5.92
C LEU A 41 -23.87 -7.69 4.58
N ALA A 42 -22.94 -7.63 3.62
CA ALA A 42 -23.16 -7.01 2.33
C ALA A 42 -24.01 -7.88 1.38
N ASP A 43 -23.81 -9.20 1.42
CA ASP A 43 -24.53 -10.17 0.57
C ASP A 43 -25.92 -10.52 1.12
N GLY A 44 -26.21 -10.16 2.38
CA GLY A 44 -27.50 -10.40 3.03
C GLY A 44 -28.65 -9.67 2.33
N ALA A 45 -29.83 -10.31 2.28
CA ALA A 45 -31.04 -9.72 1.73
C ALA A 45 -31.58 -8.52 2.54
N GLY A 46 -30.92 -8.19 3.66
CA GLY A 46 -31.28 -7.11 4.58
C GLY A 46 -30.49 -7.21 5.87
N PRO A 47 -30.80 -6.36 6.87
CA PRO A 47 -30.11 -6.37 8.16
C PRO A 47 -30.22 -7.72 8.88
N LEU A 48 -29.11 -8.26 9.37
CA LEU A 48 -28.99 -9.55 10.05
C LEU A 48 -28.88 -9.36 11.57
N THR A 49 -29.50 -10.25 12.35
CA THR A 49 -29.20 -10.40 13.77
C THR A 49 -27.81 -11.03 13.94
N SER A 50 -27.23 -10.94 15.14
CA SER A 50 -25.95 -11.60 15.42
C SER A 50 -26.03 -13.13 15.23
N ALA A 51 -27.18 -13.74 15.52
CA ALA A 51 -27.41 -15.17 15.32
C ALA A 51 -27.48 -15.54 13.82
N GLU A 52 -28.17 -14.74 13.00
CA GLU A 52 -28.23 -14.93 11.55
C GLU A 52 -26.85 -14.73 10.90
N LEU A 53 -26.09 -13.71 11.33
CA LEU A 53 -24.74 -13.46 10.85
C LEU A 53 -23.77 -14.60 11.25
N ALA A 54 -23.86 -15.07 12.49
CA ALA A 54 -23.06 -16.18 12.97
C ALA A 54 -23.36 -17.48 12.19
N ALA A 55 -24.64 -17.76 11.91
CA ALA A 55 -25.04 -18.89 11.09
C ALA A 55 -24.53 -18.79 9.64
N ALA A 56 -24.58 -17.59 9.04
CA ALA A 56 -24.12 -17.35 7.68
C ALA A 56 -22.60 -17.49 7.52
N THR A 57 -21.83 -17.32 8.60
CA THR A 57 -20.36 -17.38 8.62
C THR A 57 -19.79 -18.61 9.34
N GLU A 58 -20.67 -19.50 9.83
CA GLU A 58 -20.30 -20.70 10.60
C GLU A 58 -19.47 -20.38 11.87
N LEU A 59 -19.81 -19.25 12.53
CA LEU A 59 -19.11 -18.74 13.71
C LEU A 59 -19.99 -18.83 14.96
N ASP A 60 -19.37 -18.72 16.15
CA ASP A 60 -20.06 -18.64 17.43
C ASP A 60 -20.74 -17.27 17.61
N GLU A 61 -22.05 -17.31 17.92
CA GLU A 61 -22.90 -16.11 18.02
C GLU A 61 -22.41 -15.11 19.07
N ARG A 62 -21.91 -15.61 20.22
CA ARG A 62 -21.48 -14.69 21.29
C ARG A 62 -20.30 -13.82 20.86
N TRP A 63 -19.35 -14.38 20.07
CA TRP A 63 -18.21 -13.65 19.53
C TRP A 63 -18.63 -12.70 18.41
N VAL A 64 -19.51 -13.15 17.52
CA VAL A 64 -20.06 -12.32 16.43
C VAL A 64 -20.85 -11.13 16.98
N ARG A 65 -21.64 -11.32 18.02
CA ARG A 65 -22.39 -10.25 18.67
C ARG A 65 -21.47 -9.19 19.28
N GLU A 66 -20.45 -9.58 20.01
CA GLU A 66 -19.49 -8.63 20.60
C GLU A 66 -18.73 -7.85 19.52
N TRP A 67 -18.33 -8.54 18.44
CA TRP A 67 -17.72 -7.91 17.28
C TRP A 67 -18.67 -6.89 16.63
N ALA A 68 -19.91 -7.26 16.40
CA ALA A 68 -20.91 -6.37 15.80
C ALA A 68 -21.18 -5.14 16.66
N TYR A 69 -21.18 -5.29 17.98
CA TYR A 69 -21.32 -4.17 18.92
C TYR A 69 -20.11 -3.21 18.84
N ASN A 70 -18.89 -3.73 18.79
CA ASN A 70 -17.71 -2.88 18.58
C ASN A 70 -17.82 -2.12 17.28
N GLN A 71 -18.13 -2.80 16.17
CA GLN A 71 -18.23 -2.19 14.84
C GLN A 71 -19.34 -1.16 14.74
N ALA A 72 -20.49 -1.41 15.38
CA ALA A 72 -21.60 -0.47 15.42
C ALA A 72 -21.28 0.76 16.29
N ALA A 73 -20.66 0.56 17.46
CA ALA A 73 -20.20 1.64 18.32
C ALA A 73 -19.17 2.54 17.61
N ALA A 74 -18.28 1.94 16.81
CA ALA A 74 -17.30 2.64 15.97
C ALA A 74 -17.89 3.22 14.67
N LYS A 75 -19.18 3.05 14.40
CA LYS A 75 -19.87 3.52 13.19
C LYS A 75 -19.36 2.93 11.86
N ILE A 76 -18.75 1.75 11.93
CA ILE A 76 -18.28 0.98 10.77
C ILE A 76 -19.47 0.16 10.21
N VAL A 77 -20.30 -0.40 11.09
CA VAL A 77 -21.52 -1.14 10.79
C VAL A 77 -22.71 -0.37 11.32
N THR A 78 -23.82 -0.40 10.62
CA THR A 78 -25.07 0.21 11.07
C THR A 78 -25.86 -0.79 11.92
N ALA A 79 -26.23 -0.40 13.14
CA ALA A 79 -27.15 -1.14 13.98
C ALA A 79 -28.56 -0.54 13.86
N ILE A 80 -29.57 -1.41 13.78
CA ILE A 80 -31.00 -1.09 13.74
C ILE A 80 -31.66 -1.86 14.87
N THR A 81 -32.38 -1.16 15.76
CA THR A 81 -33.12 -1.80 16.85
C THR A 81 -34.61 -1.81 16.49
N ASP A 82 -35.22 -2.98 16.52
CA ASP A 82 -36.65 -3.20 16.31
C ASP A 82 -37.20 -3.98 17.51
N GLY A 83 -37.88 -3.28 18.41
CA GLY A 83 -38.25 -3.81 19.73
C GLY A 83 -36.98 -4.21 20.52
N ASP A 84 -36.91 -5.45 20.95
CA ASP A 84 -35.79 -6.05 21.68
C ASP A 84 -34.76 -6.74 20.75
N THR A 85 -34.91 -6.59 19.42
CA THR A 85 -34.05 -7.26 18.43
C THR A 85 -33.11 -6.27 17.77
N GLU A 86 -31.83 -6.55 17.86
CA GLU A 86 -30.75 -5.79 17.19
C GLU A 86 -30.38 -6.47 15.88
N ARG A 87 -30.31 -5.67 14.81
CA ARG A 87 -29.89 -6.09 13.49
C ARG A 87 -28.77 -5.21 12.97
N PHE A 88 -27.87 -5.80 12.21
CA PHE A 88 -26.65 -5.15 11.68
C PHE A 88 -26.67 -5.20 10.16
N THR A 89 -26.17 -4.13 9.55
CA THR A 89 -26.01 -4.02 8.11
C THR A 89 -24.83 -3.09 7.77
N VAL A 90 -24.36 -3.13 6.55
CA VAL A 90 -23.39 -2.18 6.00
C VAL A 90 -24.07 -1.29 4.96
N THR A 91 -23.66 -0.02 4.89
CA THR A 91 -24.09 0.86 3.79
C THR A 91 -23.41 0.45 2.48
N PRO A 92 -23.90 0.88 1.30
CA PRO A 92 -23.20 0.62 0.03
C PRO A 92 -21.76 1.09 0.03
N GLU A 93 -21.44 2.25 0.63
CA GLU A 93 -20.10 2.80 0.76
C GLU A 93 -19.24 1.91 1.66
N ALA A 94 -19.78 1.48 2.80
CA ALA A 94 -19.07 0.55 3.69
C ALA A 94 -18.83 -0.80 3.00
N ALA A 95 -19.78 -1.31 2.24
CA ALA A 95 -19.63 -2.54 1.47
C ALA A 95 -18.52 -2.41 0.39
N ALA A 96 -18.46 -1.27 -0.31
CA ALA A 96 -17.42 -1.00 -1.30
C ALA A 96 -16.01 -1.06 -0.67
N VAL A 97 -15.84 -0.46 0.53
CA VAL A 97 -14.55 -0.39 1.22
C VAL A 97 -14.17 -1.70 1.92
N LEU A 98 -15.15 -2.39 2.52
CA LEU A 98 -14.89 -3.49 3.47
C LEU A 98 -15.14 -4.88 2.89
N ALA A 99 -16.02 -5.01 1.89
CA ALA A 99 -16.54 -6.30 1.43
C ALA A 99 -16.31 -6.60 -0.05
N SER A 100 -16.00 -5.59 -0.87
CA SER A 100 -15.96 -5.70 -2.34
C SER A 100 -14.53 -5.62 -2.88
N PRO A 101 -13.77 -6.74 -2.98
CA PRO A 101 -12.35 -6.73 -3.35
C PRO A 101 -12.08 -6.24 -4.79
N ASP A 102 -13.11 -6.21 -5.64
CA ASP A 102 -13.00 -5.72 -7.02
C ASP A 102 -13.36 -4.23 -7.16
N HIS A 103 -13.83 -3.59 -6.09
CA HIS A 103 -14.14 -2.16 -6.09
C HIS A 103 -12.86 -1.34 -5.82
N GLU A 104 -12.64 -0.26 -6.58
CA GLU A 104 -11.45 0.61 -6.48
C GLU A 104 -11.21 1.19 -5.07
N ALA A 105 -12.28 1.39 -4.29
CA ALA A 105 -12.23 1.88 -2.91
C ALA A 105 -11.94 0.80 -1.86
N PHE A 106 -11.72 -0.47 -2.25
CA PHE A 106 -11.48 -1.55 -1.30
C PHE A 106 -10.24 -1.29 -0.45
N GLY A 107 -10.43 -1.16 0.87
CA GLY A 107 -9.41 -0.66 1.79
C GLY A 107 -8.80 -1.71 2.72
N MET A 108 -9.07 -3.01 2.51
CA MET A 108 -8.73 -4.06 3.49
C MET A 108 -7.26 -4.51 3.47
N GLY A 109 -6.45 -4.08 2.51
CA GLY A 109 -5.05 -4.53 2.41
C GLY A 109 -4.22 -4.17 3.64
N MET A 110 -4.28 -2.92 4.12
CA MET A 110 -3.55 -2.49 5.31
C MET A 110 -4.07 -3.15 6.59
N PHE A 111 -5.38 -3.38 6.69
CA PHE A 111 -5.96 -4.14 7.80
C PHE A 111 -5.59 -5.62 7.75
N HIS A 112 -5.44 -6.20 6.56
CA HIS A 112 -4.98 -7.57 6.39
C HIS A 112 -3.59 -7.79 7.01
N ARG A 113 -2.64 -6.89 6.74
CA ARG A 113 -1.26 -6.95 7.27
C ARG A 113 -1.10 -6.39 8.70
N LEU A 114 -2.15 -5.84 9.30
CA LEU A 114 -2.08 -5.18 10.60
C LEU A 114 -1.41 -6.05 11.69
N PRO A 115 -1.73 -7.36 11.86
CA PRO A 115 -1.07 -8.17 12.88
C PRO A 115 0.45 -8.26 12.73
N GLN A 116 0.95 -8.34 11.49
CA GLN A 116 2.40 -8.36 11.20
C GLN A 116 3.04 -7.02 11.52
N THR A 117 2.40 -5.93 11.08
CA THR A 117 2.85 -4.56 11.36
C THR A 117 2.92 -4.29 12.87
N MET A 118 1.89 -4.66 13.63
CA MET A 118 1.87 -4.43 15.08
C MET A 118 2.86 -5.33 15.84
N ARG A 119 3.18 -6.51 15.32
CA ARG A 119 4.19 -7.38 15.92
C ARG A 119 5.58 -6.77 15.89
N ALA A 120 5.89 -5.96 14.89
CA ALA A 120 7.16 -5.25 14.80
C ALA A 120 7.43 -4.33 16.03
N LEU A 121 6.40 -3.93 16.78
CA LEU A 121 6.55 -3.15 18.01
C LEU A 121 7.47 -3.81 19.06
N GLU A 122 7.54 -5.13 19.08
CA GLU A 122 8.37 -5.88 20.04
C GLU A 122 9.87 -5.69 19.76
N ASP A 123 10.26 -5.51 18.49
CA ASP A 123 11.64 -5.37 18.05
C ASP A 123 12.09 -3.90 17.98
N MET A 124 11.15 -2.95 17.89
CA MET A 124 11.44 -1.51 17.75
C MET A 124 12.36 -0.92 18.83
N PRO A 125 12.28 -1.28 20.13
CA PRO A 125 13.20 -0.73 21.15
C PRO A 125 14.69 -0.94 20.80
N GLU A 126 15.04 -2.02 20.13
CA GLU A 126 16.42 -2.23 19.69
C GLU A 126 16.76 -1.38 18.49
N SER A 127 15.87 -1.25 17.51
CA SER A 127 16.04 -0.35 16.38
C SER A 127 16.23 1.11 16.81
N PHE A 128 15.49 1.57 17.82
CA PHE A 128 15.67 2.91 18.40
C PHE A 128 17.02 3.13 19.08
N ARG A 129 17.69 2.06 19.57
CA ARG A 129 19.02 2.14 20.19
C ARG A 129 20.14 2.04 19.18
N THR A 130 20.01 1.17 18.20
CA THR A 130 21.07 0.84 17.24
C THR A 130 21.03 1.68 15.97
N GLY A 131 19.88 2.25 15.64
CA GLY A 131 19.61 2.91 14.37
C GLY A 131 19.43 1.93 13.19
N VAL A 132 19.41 0.61 13.46
CA VAL A 132 19.23 -0.42 12.42
C VAL A 132 17.82 -0.96 12.48
N GLY A 133 17.13 -0.92 11.36
CA GLY A 133 15.77 -1.40 11.20
C GLY A 133 15.69 -2.88 10.81
N ALA A 134 14.48 -3.38 10.61
CA ALA A 134 14.21 -4.74 10.19
C ALA A 134 14.22 -4.89 8.66
N ASP A 135 14.61 -6.06 8.18
CA ASP A 135 14.50 -6.45 6.77
C ASP A 135 13.03 -6.43 6.32
N TYR A 136 12.78 -6.05 5.07
CA TYR A 136 11.42 -5.99 4.50
C TYR A 136 10.70 -7.34 4.56
N ASP A 137 11.40 -8.46 4.35
CA ASP A 137 10.84 -9.81 4.44
C ASP A 137 10.37 -10.22 5.84
N SER A 138 10.75 -9.48 6.90
CA SER A 138 10.25 -9.69 8.26
C SER A 138 8.71 -9.58 8.38
N HIS A 139 8.07 -8.88 7.42
CA HIS A 139 6.61 -8.81 7.32
C HIS A 139 5.97 -10.14 6.88
N GLY A 140 6.74 -11.07 6.35
CA GLY A 140 6.31 -12.42 5.96
C GLY A 140 5.29 -12.46 4.82
N PRO A 141 4.77 -13.65 4.47
CA PRO A 141 3.89 -13.82 3.32
C PRO A 141 2.57 -13.05 3.42
N GLN A 142 2.04 -12.86 4.64
CA GLN A 142 0.82 -12.05 4.82
C GLN A 142 1.07 -10.55 4.63
N GLY A 143 2.31 -10.09 4.81
CA GLY A 143 2.74 -8.75 4.42
C GLY A 143 2.60 -8.54 2.92
N ALA A 144 3.13 -9.46 2.11
CA ALA A 144 3.03 -9.42 0.66
C ALA A 144 1.57 -9.43 0.16
N VAL A 145 0.72 -10.31 0.71
CA VAL A 145 -0.72 -10.34 0.40
C VAL A 145 -1.41 -9.03 0.78
N GLY A 146 -1.06 -8.44 1.93
CA GLY A 146 -1.65 -7.17 2.36
C GLY A 146 -1.30 -6.01 1.41
N ILE A 147 -0.07 -5.94 0.92
CA ILE A 147 0.34 -4.95 -0.07
C ILE A 147 -0.38 -5.20 -1.41
N GLU A 148 -0.44 -6.43 -1.91
CA GLU A 148 -1.24 -6.79 -3.08
C GLU A 148 -2.68 -6.26 -2.97
N ARG A 149 -3.36 -6.56 -1.86
CA ARG A 149 -4.74 -6.15 -1.60
C ARG A 149 -4.91 -4.64 -1.42
N SER A 150 -3.85 -3.90 -1.12
CA SER A 150 -3.89 -2.44 -1.00
C SER A 150 -3.85 -1.74 -2.36
N PHE A 151 -3.06 -2.27 -3.31
CA PHE A 151 -2.81 -1.60 -4.60
C PHE A 151 -3.68 -2.11 -5.73
N GLU A 152 -4.00 -3.39 -5.74
CA GLU A 152 -4.59 -4.04 -6.89
C GLU A 152 -5.98 -3.51 -7.27
N PRO A 153 -6.91 -3.23 -6.34
CA PRO A 153 -8.24 -2.75 -6.69
C PRO A 153 -8.19 -1.43 -7.48
N TRP A 154 -7.40 -0.47 -7.02
CA TRP A 154 -7.21 0.80 -7.73
C TRP A 154 -6.46 0.61 -9.06
N ASN A 155 -5.38 -0.17 -9.07
CA ASN A 155 -4.61 -0.42 -10.29
C ASN A 155 -5.45 -1.09 -11.38
N ARG A 156 -6.32 -2.03 -11.04
CA ARG A 156 -7.26 -2.64 -11.99
C ARG A 156 -8.19 -1.63 -12.64
N ALA A 157 -8.66 -0.65 -11.86
CA ALA A 157 -9.58 0.36 -12.36
C ALA A 157 -8.86 1.44 -13.19
N HIS A 158 -7.63 1.84 -12.83
CA HIS A 158 -7.03 3.09 -13.29
C HIS A 158 -5.70 2.94 -14.04
N LEU A 159 -4.93 1.86 -13.83
CA LEU A 159 -3.59 1.75 -14.44
C LEU A 159 -3.64 1.83 -15.97
N LEU A 160 -4.54 1.09 -16.59
CA LEU A 160 -4.69 1.05 -18.04
C LEU A 160 -5.45 2.24 -18.62
N PRO A 161 -6.62 2.66 -18.09
CA PRO A 161 -7.39 3.74 -18.70
C PRO A 161 -6.89 5.15 -18.38
N ASP A 162 -6.22 5.35 -17.23
CA ASP A 162 -5.88 6.69 -16.75
C ASP A 162 -4.38 6.94 -16.68
N VAL A 163 -3.60 5.98 -16.16
CA VAL A 163 -2.15 6.18 -15.92
C VAL A 163 -1.34 5.99 -17.20
N VAL A 164 -1.55 4.89 -17.92
CA VAL A 164 -0.80 4.61 -19.16
C VAL A 164 -1.01 5.70 -20.21
N PRO A 165 -2.25 6.19 -20.50
CA PRO A 165 -2.46 7.27 -21.45
C PRO A 165 -1.90 8.63 -21.00
N ALA A 166 -1.67 8.84 -19.70
CA ALA A 166 -1.06 10.06 -19.19
C ALA A 166 0.45 10.16 -19.45
N LEU A 167 1.10 9.04 -19.83
CA LEU A 167 2.50 8.96 -20.23
C LEU A 167 2.62 9.24 -21.73
N ASP A 168 3.39 10.28 -22.10
CA ASP A 168 3.49 10.73 -23.49
C ASP A 168 3.98 9.63 -24.45
N GLY A 169 3.10 9.15 -25.34
CA GLY A 169 3.40 8.18 -26.40
C GLY A 169 3.67 6.75 -25.91
N MET A 170 3.46 6.47 -24.62
CA MET A 170 3.81 5.17 -24.07
C MET A 170 2.81 4.07 -24.42
N GLU A 171 1.52 4.40 -24.55
CA GLU A 171 0.51 3.40 -24.92
C GLU A 171 0.76 2.82 -26.31
N GLU A 172 1.08 3.66 -27.31
CA GLU A 172 1.44 3.22 -28.66
C GLU A 172 2.71 2.37 -28.65
N ARG A 173 3.69 2.74 -27.83
CA ARG A 173 4.94 1.99 -27.67
C ARG A 173 4.70 0.61 -27.06
N LEU A 174 3.88 0.52 -26.03
CA LEU A 174 3.46 -0.74 -25.42
C LEU A 174 2.71 -1.64 -26.40
N ARG A 175 1.84 -1.08 -27.25
CA ARG A 175 1.14 -1.84 -28.31
C ARG A 175 2.08 -2.34 -29.40
N ALA A 176 3.11 -1.56 -29.72
CA ALA A 176 4.10 -1.90 -30.75
C ALA A 176 5.14 -2.94 -30.30
N GLY A 177 5.33 -3.11 -29.00
CA GLY A 177 6.30 -4.04 -28.42
C GLY A 177 7.42 -3.30 -27.66
N ALA A 178 7.18 -2.99 -26.40
CA ALA A 178 8.12 -2.33 -25.50
C ALA A 178 8.79 -3.33 -24.55
N ARG A 179 9.96 -2.95 -24.02
CA ARG A 179 10.63 -3.63 -22.92
C ARG A 179 10.38 -2.83 -21.62
N VAL A 180 9.78 -3.46 -20.65
CA VAL A 180 9.31 -2.80 -19.41
C VAL A 180 9.90 -3.48 -18.19
N ALA A 181 10.35 -2.70 -17.21
CA ALA A 181 10.71 -3.18 -15.87
C ALA A 181 9.82 -2.52 -14.81
N ASP A 182 9.46 -3.29 -13.78
CA ASP A 182 8.80 -2.80 -12.56
C ASP A 182 9.72 -3.07 -11.36
N VAL A 183 10.22 -2.01 -10.71
CA VAL A 183 11.17 -2.11 -9.61
C VAL A 183 10.41 -1.94 -8.29
N GLY A 184 10.58 -2.90 -7.38
CA GLY A 184 9.72 -3.05 -6.20
C GLY A 184 8.35 -3.58 -6.59
N CYS A 185 8.30 -4.57 -7.46
CA CYS A 185 7.07 -5.05 -8.10
C CYS A 185 6.08 -5.76 -7.16
N GLY A 186 6.49 -6.05 -5.93
CA GLY A 186 5.67 -6.76 -4.96
C GLY A 186 5.16 -8.10 -5.51
N ALA A 187 3.88 -8.37 -5.33
CA ALA A 187 3.21 -9.56 -5.87
C ALA A 187 2.87 -9.46 -7.37
N GLY A 188 3.51 -8.55 -8.12
CA GLY A 188 3.46 -8.45 -9.57
C GLY A 188 2.17 -7.85 -10.14
N GLY A 189 1.34 -7.17 -9.35
CA GLY A 189 0.02 -6.69 -9.79
C GLY A 189 0.06 -5.83 -11.04
N ALA A 190 0.89 -4.78 -11.05
CA ALA A 190 1.04 -3.88 -12.21
C ALA A 190 1.63 -4.62 -13.43
N VAL A 191 2.66 -5.44 -13.21
CA VAL A 191 3.29 -6.26 -14.27
C VAL A 191 2.26 -7.16 -14.97
N LEU A 192 1.45 -7.89 -14.18
CA LEU A 192 0.46 -8.82 -14.74
C LEU A 192 -0.66 -8.11 -15.49
N LEU A 193 -1.13 -6.96 -14.99
CA LEU A 193 -2.12 -6.15 -15.69
C LEU A 193 -1.60 -5.63 -17.04
N LEU A 194 -0.38 -5.08 -17.05
CA LEU A 194 0.26 -4.57 -18.25
C LEU A 194 0.58 -5.71 -19.24
N ALA A 195 1.12 -6.83 -18.76
CA ALA A 195 1.45 -7.99 -19.62
C ALA A 195 0.20 -8.59 -20.30
N GLY A 196 -0.91 -8.64 -19.58
CA GLY A 196 -2.19 -9.10 -20.14
C GLY A 196 -2.75 -8.15 -21.20
N ALA A 197 -2.58 -6.83 -21.02
CA ALA A 197 -3.10 -5.82 -21.92
C ALA A 197 -2.21 -5.61 -23.17
N PHE A 198 -0.89 -5.85 -23.06
CA PHE A 198 0.09 -5.57 -24.12
C PHE A 198 0.93 -6.81 -24.48
N PRO A 199 0.34 -7.80 -25.18
CA PRO A 199 0.99 -9.09 -25.46
C PRO A 199 2.23 -9.00 -26.37
N SER A 200 2.41 -7.89 -27.09
CA SER A 200 3.60 -7.64 -27.92
C SER A 200 4.80 -7.16 -27.10
N SER A 201 4.58 -6.68 -25.88
CA SER A 201 5.61 -6.16 -24.97
C SER A 201 6.10 -7.23 -24.00
N THR A 202 7.28 -7.00 -23.42
CA THR A 202 7.87 -7.87 -22.40
C THR A 202 8.03 -7.13 -21.09
N PHE A 203 7.79 -7.82 -19.98
CA PHE A 203 7.74 -7.24 -18.66
C PHE A 203 8.63 -8.02 -17.69
N ALA A 204 9.47 -7.31 -16.94
CA ALA A 204 10.30 -7.88 -15.89
C ALA A 204 9.99 -7.19 -14.57
N GLY A 205 9.52 -7.92 -13.56
CA GLY A 205 9.32 -7.43 -12.20
C GLY A 205 10.53 -7.76 -11.33
N TYR A 206 10.99 -6.80 -10.55
CA TYR A 206 12.12 -6.95 -9.62
C TYR A 206 11.67 -6.63 -8.21
N ASP A 207 11.92 -7.55 -7.26
CA ASP A 207 11.65 -7.33 -5.84
C ASP A 207 12.68 -8.06 -4.97
N ILE A 208 13.02 -7.48 -3.80
CA ILE A 208 13.93 -8.12 -2.85
C ILE A 208 13.22 -9.11 -1.92
N SER A 209 11.89 -9.02 -1.82
CA SER A 209 11.09 -9.89 -0.98
C SER A 209 10.85 -11.24 -1.62
N GLN A 210 11.36 -12.30 -0.98
CA GLN A 210 11.13 -13.68 -1.43
C GLN A 210 9.65 -14.08 -1.34
N HIS A 211 8.93 -13.53 -0.35
CA HIS A 211 7.49 -13.75 -0.19
C HIS A 211 6.68 -13.10 -1.31
N ALA A 212 7.03 -11.87 -1.68
CA ALA A 212 6.40 -11.16 -2.79
C ALA A 212 6.67 -11.86 -4.13
N LEU A 213 7.93 -12.22 -4.41
CA LEU A 213 8.31 -12.96 -5.63
C LEU A 213 7.64 -14.33 -5.74
N ALA A 214 7.56 -15.09 -4.64
CA ALA A 214 6.83 -16.36 -4.63
C ALA A 214 5.37 -16.14 -5.03
N ARG A 215 4.71 -15.13 -4.44
CA ARG A 215 3.33 -14.77 -4.76
C ARG A 215 3.16 -14.29 -6.20
N ALA A 216 4.09 -13.46 -6.72
CA ALA A 216 4.09 -12.99 -8.10
C ALA A 216 4.18 -14.14 -9.10
N ASN A 217 5.05 -15.12 -8.85
CA ASN A 217 5.21 -16.31 -9.71
C ASN A 217 3.97 -17.22 -9.66
N GLU A 218 3.34 -17.42 -8.49
CA GLU A 218 2.07 -18.14 -8.41
C GLU A 218 0.99 -17.48 -9.26
N ARG A 219 0.88 -16.15 -9.20
CA ARG A 219 -0.09 -15.38 -9.97
C ARG A 219 0.21 -15.38 -11.46
N LEU A 220 1.48 -15.29 -11.85
CA LEU A 220 1.92 -15.40 -13.25
C LEU A 220 1.52 -16.76 -13.85
N ALA A 221 1.78 -17.84 -13.12
CA ALA A 221 1.38 -19.19 -13.56
C ALA A 221 -0.14 -19.32 -13.69
N ALA A 222 -0.90 -18.79 -12.73
CA ALA A 222 -2.37 -18.79 -12.77
C ALA A 222 -2.93 -17.96 -13.93
N ALA A 223 -2.27 -16.85 -14.29
CA ALA A 223 -2.67 -16.00 -15.42
C ALA A 223 -2.29 -16.59 -16.79
N GLY A 224 -1.39 -17.58 -16.87
CA GLY A 224 -0.92 -18.20 -18.11
C GLY A 224 -0.18 -17.25 -19.06
N LEU A 225 0.38 -16.15 -18.54
CA LEU A 225 1.12 -15.17 -19.32
C LEU A 225 2.56 -15.64 -19.57
N THR A 226 3.07 -15.41 -20.77
CA THR A 226 4.43 -15.84 -21.20
C THR A 226 5.37 -14.67 -21.48
N ASN A 227 4.86 -13.43 -21.41
CA ASN A 227 5.60 -12.20 -21.68
C ASN A 227 5.98 -11.44 -20.40
N ALA A 228 5.90 -12.09 -19.23
CA ALA A 228 6.32 -11.53 -17.94
C ALA A 228 7.26 -12.49 -17.21
N SER A 229 8.13 -11.92 -16.35
CA SER A 229 9.04 -12.65 -15.46
C SER A 229 9.25 -11.88 -14.17
N PHE A 230 9.66 -12.59 -13.10
CA PHE A 230 9.94 -11.97 -11.79
C PHE A 230 11.27 -12.49 -11.25
N SER A 231 12.14 -11.59 -10.78
CA SER A 231 13.47 -11.91 -10.27
C SER A 231 13.89 -11.04 -9.08
N ASP A 232 14.83 -11.56 -8.30
CA ASP A 232 15.51 -10.83 -7.24
C ASP A 232 16.63 -9.97 -7.86
N PRO A 233 16.61 -8.63 -7.72
CA PRO A 233 17.62 -7.76 -8.32
C PRO A 233 19.03 -7.98 -7.76
N ARG A 234 19.17 -8.69 -6.65
CA ARG A 234 20.49 -9.10 -6.08
C ARG A 234 21.10 -10.26 -6.85
N VAL A 235 20.28 -11.02 -7.59
CA VAL A 235 20.69 -12.15 -8.43
C VAL A 235 20.74 -11.75 -9.90
N GLU A 236 19.72 -11.07 -10.37
CA GLU A 236 19.59 -10.56 -11.73
C GLU A 236 19.17 -9.09 -11.67
N GLY A 237 20.11 -8.17 -11.80
CA GLY A 237 19.87 -6.73 -11.73
C GLY A 237 19.18 -6.18 -12.97
N LEU A 238 18.76 -4.90 -12.87
CA LEU A 238 18.27 -4.18 -14.05
C LEU A 238 19.36 -4.17 -15.14
N PRO A 239 18.94 -4.23 -16.43
CA PRO A 239 19.89 -4.03 -17.53
C PRO A 239 20.54 -2.64 -17.43
N SER A 240 21.81 -2.53 -17.86
CA SER A 240 22.54 -1.26 -17.88
C SER A 240 22.89 -0.82 -19.30
N ASP A 241 22.13 -1.27 -20.27
CA ASP A 241 22.41 -1.16 -21.71
C ASP A 241 21.44 -0.20 -22.43
N HIS A 242 20.75 0.66 -21.69
CA HIS A 242 19.78 1.60 -22.24
C HIS A 242 18.71 0.94 -23.13
N SER A 243 18.21 -0.21 -22.72
CA SER A 243 17.32 -1.02 -23.55
C SER A 243 15.84 -0.96 -23.14
N LEU A 244 15.50 -0.39 -21.99
CA LEU A 244 14.13 -0.32 -21.50
C LEU A 244 13.40 0.91 -22.05
N ASP A 245 12.16 0.71 -22.46
CA ASP A 245 11.25 1.76 -22.90
C ASP A 245 10.52 2.40 -21.73
N LEU A 246 10.16 1.59 -20.72
CA LEU A 246 9.45 2.03 -19.53
C LEU A 246 10.05 1.34 -18.29
N VAL A 247 10.26 2.11 -17.23
CA VAL A 247 10.42 1.58 -15.87
C VAL A 247 9.27 2.11 -15.01
N THR A 248 8.73 1.27 -14.15
CA THR A 248 7.73 1.65 -13.16
C THR A 248 8.23 1.41 -11.75
N THR A 249 7.81 2.24 -10.82
CA THR A 249 8.02 2.07 -9.37
C THR A 249 6.75 2.51 -8.64
N PHE A 250 6.25 1.66 -7.75
CA PHE A 250 5.04 1.95 -6.97
C PHE A 250 5.33 1.85 -5.49
N ASP A 251 5.35 3.00 -4.80
CA ASP A 251 5.54 3.12 -3.33
C ASP A 251 6.73 2.35 -2.75
N CYS A 252 7.86 2.33 -3.47
CA CYS A 252 9.02 1.56 -3.05
C CYS A 252 10.30 2.38 -2.89
N ILE A 253 10.43 3.52 -3.57
CA ILE A 253 11.67 4.30 -3.53
C ILE A 253 11.95 4.84 -2.12
N HIS A 254 10.92 5.26 -1.39
CA HIS A 254 11.06 5.83 -0.06
C HIS A 254 11.45 4.81 1.04
N ASP A 255 11.31 3.51 0.78
CA ASP A 255 11.63 2.44 1.73
C ASP A 255 12.91 1.65 1.41
N MET A 256 13.62 2.04 0.31
CA MET A 256 14.89 1.43 -0.08
C MET A 256 16.05 1.90 0.80
N THR A 257 17.03 1.02 1.01
CA THR A 257 18.26 1.35 1.75
C THR A 257 19.15 2.31 0.98
N ASP A 258 19.21 2.20 -0.35
CA ASP A 258 19.98 3.08 -1.25
C ASP A 258 19.13 3.51 -2.46
N PRO A 259 18.15 4.42 -2.26
CA PRO A 259 17.29 4.87 -3.33
C PRO A 259 18.01 5.63 -4.43
N GLN A 260 19.11 6.32 -4.10
CA GLN A 260 19.88 7.08 -5.09
C GLN A 260 20.57 6.16 -6.12
N SER A 261 21.20 5.08 -5.64
CA SER A 261 21.78 4.06 -6.53
C SER A 261 20.74 3.38 -7.41
N VAL A 262 19.54 3.12 -6.88
CA VAL A 262 18.46 2.55 -7.68
C VAL A 262 17.99 3.54 -8.75
N MET A 263 17.85 4.83 -8.45
CA MET A 263 17.53 5.85 -9.45
C MET A 263 18.57 5.94 -10.56
N HIS A 264 19.88 5.84 -10.23
CA HIS A 264 20.95 5.75 -11.23
C HIS A 264 20.85 4.49 -12.10
N ALA A 265 20.54 3.33 -11.49
CA ALA A 265 20.33 2.09 -12.23
C ALA A 265 19.14 2.18 -13.18
N ILE A 266 18.03 2.78 -12.76
CA ILE A 266 16.86 3.05 -13.60
C ILE A 266 17.26 3.94 -14.79
N ARG A 267 18.04 5.02 -14.55
CA ARG A 267 18.52 5.88 -15.64
C ARG A 267 19.43 5.13 -16.62
N GLY A 268 20.32 4.27 -16.13
CA GLY A 268 21.19 3.44 -16.96
C GLY A 268 20.48 2.35 -17.75
N ALA A 269 19.32 1.90 -17.27
CA ALA A 269 18.49 0.91 -17.95
C ALA A 269 17.62 1.52 -19.06
N LEU A 270 17.18 2.76 -18.88
CA LEU A 270 16.26 3.44 -19.81
C LEU A 270 16.97 3.94 -21.06
N ARG A 271 16.32 3.77 -22.20
CA ARG A 271 16.67 4.43 -23.47
C ARG A 271 16.65 5.94 -23.29
N ASP A 272 17.33 6.68 -24.17
CA ASP A 272 17.34 8.16 -24.13
C ASP A 272 15.95 8.79 -24.33
N ASP A 273 15.03 8.07 -24.98
CA ASP A 273 13.62 8.42 -25.14
C ASP A 273 12.68 7.61 -24.24
N GLY A 274 13.24 6.87 -23.28
CA GLY A 274 12.50 6.05 -22.33
C GLY A 274 11.78 6.87 -21.26
N THR A 275 10.93 6.23 -20.49
CA THR A 275 10.13 6.85 -19.45
C THR A 275 10.26 6.08 -18.14
N TRP A 276 10.40 6.79 -17.03
CA TRP A 276 10.19 6.25 -15.69
C TRP A 276 8.87 6.79 -15.14
N LEU A 277 7.92 5.91 -14.85
CA LEU A 277 6.73 6.20 -14.06
C LEU A 277 7.10 6.04 -12.58
N LEU A 278 7.32 7.15 -11.91
CA LEU A 278 7.52 7.19 -10.46
C LEU A 278 6.17 7.45 -9.78
N VAL A 279 5.73 6.47 -9.00
CA VAL A 279 4.57 6.60 -8.12
C VAL A 279 5.05 6.48 -6.68
N ASP A 280 4.72 7.47 -5.86
CA ASP A 280 5.10 7.45 -4.45
C ASP A 280 4.07 8.19 -3.58
N ILE A 281 4.15 8.01 -2.27
CA ILE A 281 3.22 8.57 -1.29
C ILE A 281 3.14 10.10 -1.40
N LYS A 282 1.93 10.64 -1.34
CA LYS A 282 1.71 12.09 -1.25
C LYS A 282 2.32 12.63 0.05
N ALA A 283 3.43 13.32 -0.07
CA ALA A 283 4.09 14.02 1.01
C ALA A 283 4.19 15.52 0.69
N LEU A 284 4.23 16.33 1.73
CA LEU A 284 4.54 17.75 1.67
C LEU A 284 5.99 17.96 2.11
N ASP A 285 6.59 19.08 1.72
CA ASP A 285 8.05 19.30 1.84
C ASP A 285 8.56 19.39 3.29
N THR A 286 7.70 19.76 4.26
CA THR A 286 8.11 19.89 5.66
C THR A 286 7.21 19.10 6.61
N PHE A 287 7.74 18.80 7.81
CA PHE A 287 6.96 18.20 8.89
C PHE A 287 5.74 19.05 9.26
N GLU A 288 5.90 20.38 9.40
CA GLU A 288 4.81 21.28 9.77
C GLU A 288 3.68 21.24 8.73
N GLN A 289 4.05 21.21 7.44
CA GLN A 289 3.06 21.12 6.37
C GLN A 289 2.30 19.79 6.43
N ASN A 290 3.01 18.66 6.59
CA ASN A 290 2.38 17.36 6.73
C ASN A 290 1.49 17.29 7.96
N ALA A 291 1.96 17.77 9.13
CA ALA A 291 1.18 17.78 10.36
C ALA A 291 -0.09 18.64 10.27
N ALA A 292 -0.05 19.75 9.51
CA ALA A 292 -1.16 20.68 9.40
C ALA A 292 -2.17 20.31 8.29
N LYS A 293 -1.73 19.69 7.19
CA LYS A 293 -2.53 19.56 5.96
C LYS A 293 -2.73 18.13 5.49
N ASN A 294 -1.92 17.17 5.95
CA ASN A 294 -2.07 15.77 5.57
C ASN A 294 -2.87 15.03 6.65
N PRO A 295 -4.14 14.68 6.42
CA PRO A 295 -4.98 14.02 7.42
C PRO A 295 -4.46 12.64 7.82
N MET A 296 -3.62 12.03 6.97
CA MET A 296 -3.03 10.70 7.21
C MET A 296 -1.63 10.78 7.84
N ALA A 297 -1.10 11.98 8.15
CA ALA A 297 0.29 12.15 8.59
C ALA A 297 0.64 11.29 9.81
N SER A 298 -0.21 11.23 10.83
CA SER A 298 0.09 10.45 12.05
C SER A 298 0.15 8.95 11.77
N LEU A 299 -0.73 8.42 10.90
CA LEU A 299 -0.67 7.03 10.44
C LEU A 299 0.61 6.79 9.63
N MET A 300 0.90 7.66 8.66
CA MET A 300 2.06 7.51 7.77
C MET A 300 3.39 7.56 8.54
N TYR A 301 3.55 8.47 9.52
CA TYR A 301 4.74 8.48 10.38
C TYR A 301 4.83 7.23 11.27
N GLY A 302 3.70 6.72 11.78
CA GLY A 302 3.68 5.47 12.57
C GLY A 302 4.03 4.24 11.72
N ILE A 303 3.42 4.09 10.56
CA ILE A 303 3.75 3.01 9.59
C ILE A 303 5.21 3.12 9.12
N SER A 304 5.72 4.33 8.94
CA SER A 304 7.13 4.56 8.60
C SER A 304 8.08 3.88 9.59
N VAL A 305 7.85 4.10 10.89
CA VAL A 305 8.65 3.46 11.95
C VAL A 305 8.55 1.93 11.88
N LEU A 306 7.36 1.39 11.68
CA LEU A 306 7.08 -0.04 11.75
C LEU A 306 7.39 -0.80 10.43
N SER A 307 7.59 -0.08 9.33
CA SER A 307 7.76 -0.68 7.99
C SER A 307 8.76 0.13 7.15
N CYS A 308 8.34 1.21 6.48
CA CYS A 308 9.12 1.84 5.41
C CYS A 308 10.48 2.37 5.87
N MET A 309 10.54 3.17 6.95
CA MET A 309 11.81 3.66 7.48
C MET A 309 12.64 2.51 8.07
N SER A 310 11.99 1.56 8.73
CA SER A 310 12.66 0.37 9.25
C SER A 310 13.35 -0.41 8.14
N SER A 311 12.66 -0.65 7.02
CA SER A 311 13.23 -1.27 5.82
C SER A 311 14.39 -0.43 5.24
N ALA A 312 14.18 0.87 5.08
CA ALA A 312 15.20 1.79 4.56
C ALA A 312 16.46 1.89 5.43
N LEU A 313 16.38 1.49 6.71
CA LEU A 313 17.48 1.43 7.67
C LEU A 313 17.91 0.01 8.00
N SER A 314 17.48 -1.01 7.25
CA SER A 314 17.82 -2.43 7.51
C SER A 314 19.30 -2.77 7.28
N ALA A 315 20.05 -1.87 6.68
CA ALA A 315 21.51 -1.96 6.53
C ALA A 315 22.20 -0.72 7.09
N PRO A 316 23.45 -0.84 7.61
CA PRO A 316 24.22 0.29 8.08
C PRO A 316 24.38 1.35 6.97
N GLY A 317 24.07 2.61 7.28
CA GLY A 317 24.15 3.72 6.33
C GLY A 317 22.95 3.81 5.37
N GLY A 318 21.91 3.05 5.60
CA GLY A 318 20.67 3.17 4.83
C GLY A 318 20.09 4.59 4.86
N ALA A 319 19.43 4.98 3.76
CA ALA A 319 18.98 6.37 3.55
C ALA A 319 17.86 6.80 4.53
N GLY A 320 17.04 5.86 5.00
CA GLY A 320 16.01 6.11 6.02
C GLY A 320 15.00 7.17 5.63
N LEU A 321 14.62 7.27 4.35
CA LEU A 321 13.66 8.29 3.89
C LEU A 321 12.34 8.18 4.64
N GLY A 322 11.77 6.96 4.68
CA GLY A 322 10.49 6.69 5.32
C GLY A 322 9.29 7.18 4.50
N THR A 323 8.09 6.79 4.92
CA THR A 323 6.84 6.92 4.15
C THR A 323 6.56 8.33 3.60
N LEU A 324 6.86 9.39 4.35
CA LEU A 324 6.68 10.77 3.90
C LEU A 324 8.02 11.45 3.56
N GLY A 325 9.08 10.67 3.36
CA GLY A 325 10.43 11.17 3.17
C GLY A 325 10.83 11.46 1.73
N LEU A 326 9.93 11.22 0.75
CA LEU A 326 10.16 11.50 -0.66
C LEU A 326 9.14 12.53 -1.21
N PRO A 327 9.08 13.76 -0.65
CA PRO A 327 8.19 14.80 -1.18
C PRO A 327 8.62 15.21 -2.59
N PRO A 328 7.73 15.90 -3.37
CA PRO A 328 7.98 16.21 -4.78
C PRO A 328 9.30 16.90 -5.06
N ALA A 329 9.68 17.89 -4.25
CA ALA A 329 10.94 18.64 -4.44
C ALA A 329 12.16 17.73 -4.24
N LYS A 330 12.13 16.81 -3.25
CA LYS A 330 13.22 15.85 -3.02
C LYS A 330 13.27 14.79 -4.10
N ALA A 331 12.12 14.25 -4.52
CA ALA A 331 12.03 13.28 -5.61
C ALA A 331 12.62 13.84 -6.91
N GLU A 332 12.27 15.08 -7.26
CA GLU A 332 12.83 15.77 -8.43
C GLU A 332 14.35 16.00 -8.30
N ALA A 333 14.82 16.45 -7.13
CA ALA A 333 16.25 16.67 -6.90
C ALA A 333 17.07 15.37 -7.05
N MET A 334 16.61 14.27 -6.44
CA MET A 334 17.24 12.96 -6.53
C MET A 334 17.20 12.39 -7.96
N ALA A 335 16.09 12.56 -8.67
CA ALA A 335 15.98 12.16 -10.08
C ALA A 335 16.97 12.95 -10.97
N ARG A 336 17.12 14.27 -10.75
CA ARG A 336 18.10 15.09 -11.47
C ARG A 336 19.54 14.66 -11.16
N GLU A 337 19.86 14.36 -9.92
CA GLU A 337 21.17 13.81 -9.52
C GLU A 337 21.45 12.48 -10.22
N ALA A 338 20.43 11.65 -10.42
CA ALA A 338 20.54 10.40 -11.17
C ALA A 338 20.66 10.59 -12.70
N GLY A 339 20.61 11.84 -13.21
CA GLY A 339 20.80 12.16 -14.62
C GLY A 339 19.52 12.28 -15.45
N PHE A 340 18.36 12.38 -14.79
CA PHE A 340 17.10 12.69 -15.48
C PHE A 340 16.96 14.20 -15.71
N THR A 341 16.42 14.59 -16.89
CA THR A 341 16.31 16.00 -17.28
C THR A 341 14.88 16.54 -17.26
N ARG A 342 13.90 15.65 -17.26
CA ARG A 342 12.48 16.02 -17.23
C ARG A 342 11.78 15.31 -16.05
N PHE A 343 11.01 16.10 -15.31
CA PHE A 343 10.21 15.63 -14.18
C PHE A 343 8.86 16.33 -14.23
N ARG A 344 7.78 15.57 -14.46
CA ARG A 344 6.43 16.11 -14.64
C ARG A 344 5.45 15.34 -13.76
N LYS A 345 4.70 16.06 -12.94
CA LYS A 345 3.57 15.45 -12.22
C LYS A 345 2.43 15.16 -13.20
N LEU A 346 1.90 13.95 -13.14
CA LEU A 346 0.77 13.52 -13.95
C LEU A 346 -0.56 13.95 -13.30
N PRO A 347 -1.60 14.26 -14.12
CA PRO A 347 -2.93 14.64 -13.63
C PRO A 347 -3.76 13.40 -13.24
N VAL A 348 -3.16 12.47 -12.50
CA VAL A 348 -3.83 11.28 -12.00
C VAL A 348 -4.32 11.56 -10.59
N ASP A 349 -5.61 11.36 -10.34
CA ASP A 349 -6.17 11.48 -9.00
C ASP A 349 -6.08 10.16 -8.25
N HIS A 350 -5.47 10.21 -7.06
CA HIS A 350 -5.35 9.08 -6.15
C HIS A 350 -5.37 9.59 -4.71
N ALA A 351 -5.96 8.85 -3.79
CA ALA A 351 -6.14 9.31 -2.41
C ALA A 351 -4.79 9.56 -1.69
N VAL A 352 -3.81 8.68 -1.88
CA VAL A 352 -2.56 8.68 -1.12
C VAL A 352 -1.28 8.78 -1.96
N ASN A 353 -1.35 8.66 -3.29
CA ASN A 353 -0.18 8.64 -4.16
C ASN A 353 -0.10 9.85 -5.09
N SER A 354 1.12 10.23 -5.45
CA SER A 354 1.46 11.15 -6.55
C SER A 354 2.13 10.38 -7.67
N PHE A 355 1.83 10.75 -8.89
CA PHE A 355 2.33 10.10 -10.11
C PHE A 355 3.19 11.10 -10.88
N TYR A 356 4.37 10.65 -11.31
CA TYR A 356 5.32 11.48 -12.05
C TYR A 356 5.82 10.74 -13.29
N GLU A 357 5.86 11.45 -14.40
CA GLU A 357 6.63 11.05 -15.58
C GLU A 357 8.02 11.65 -15.47
N VAL A 358 9.02 10.79 -15.48
CA VAL A 358 10.43 11.17 -15.36
C VAL A 358 11.15 10.67 -16.62
N ARG A 359 11.94 11.52 -17.27
CA ARG A 359 12.65 11.13 -18.49
C ARG A 359 14.10 11.55 -18.48
N PRO A 360 14.96 10.78 -19.20
CA PRO A 360 16.37 11.11 -19.44
C PRO A 360 16.61 12.50 -19.96
#